data_3ff9b70d6c7c6b39ae791289751564de
#
_entry.id   3ff9b70d6c7c6b39ae791289751564de
#
_cell.length_a   1.000
_cell.length_b   1.000
_cell.length_c   1.000
_cell.angle_alpha   90.00
_cell.angle_beta   90.00
_cell.angle_gamma   90.00
#
_symmetry.space_group_name_H-M   'P 1'
#
loop_
_entity.id
_entity.type
_entity.pdbx_description
1 polymer ?
#
loop_
_entity_poly.entity_id
_entity_poly.type
_entity_poly.pdbx_seq_one_letter_code
_entity_poly.pdbx_strand_id
1 'polypeptide(L)'
;MKTIAVFASGNGSNFEALAAACADGRIAARIALMVCDKPGAFVNERAARYGIPTFTFNPKEYPSKADYEREIVRRLRAERVELICLAGYMRILSDVVLEAYRDRIVNIHPSLLPAFKGAHAIADAFAYGVKVFGVTIHYVNGELDG
;
A
#
# COMPACT_ATOMS: atom_id res chain seq x y z
N MET A 1 -3.52 -3.76 16.80
CA MET A 1 -2.97 -4.10 15.47
C MET A 1 -3.39 -3.04 14.48
N LYS A 2 -2.45 -2.54 13.71
CA LYS A 2 -2.73 -1.49 12.73
C LYS A 2 -3.35 -2.06 11.47
N THR A 3 -4.21 -1.26 10.84
CA THR A 3 -4.90 -1.63 9.62
C THR A 3 -4.30 -0.88 8.44
N ILE A 4 -3.77 -1.60 7.47
CA ILE A 4 -3.09 -1.00 6.33
C ILE A 4 -3.74 -1.43 5.01
N ALA A 5 -3.48 -0.65 3.97
CA ALA A 5 -3.76 -1.03 2.61
C ALA A 5 -2.46 -1.04 1.83
N VAL A 6 -2.38 -1.88 0.81
CA VAL A 6 -1.21 -1.94 -0.07
C VAL A 6 -1.66 -1.66 -1.50
N PHE A 7 -0.98 -0.74 -2.16
CA PHE A 7 -1.24 -0.41 -3.56
C PHE A 7 -0.15 -1.03 -4.42
N ALA A 8 -0.54 -1.73 -5.47
CA ALA A 8 0.41 -2.40 -6.36
C ALA A 8 -0.14 -2.43 -7.79
N SER A 9 0.74 -2.54 -8.76
CA SER A 9 0.35 -2.54 -10.19
C SER A 9 0.80 -3.76 -10.95
N GLY A 10 1.74 -4.55 -10.45
CA GLY A 10 2.39 -5.57 -11.25
C GLY A 10 2.44 -6.96 -10.61
N ASN A 11 3.63 -7.51 -10.55
CA ASN A 11 3.83 -8.88 -10.06
C ASN A 11 3.45 -9.04 -8.59
N GLY A 12 3.75 -8.05 -7.76
CA GLY A 12 3.34 -8.08 -6.37
C GLY A 12 4.28 -8.85 -5.44
N SER A 13 5.53 -9.05 -5.82
CA SER A 13 6.47 -9.72 -4.93
C SER A 13 6.67 -8.96 -3.62
N ASN A 14 6.66 -7.63 -3.67
CA ASN A 14 6.76 -6.81 -2.45
C ASN A 14 5.50 -6.89 -1.62
N PHE A 15 4.35 -6.89 -2.28
CA PHE A 15 3.08 -7.11 -1.59
C PHE A 15 3.11 -8.46 -0.86
N GLU A 16 3.57 -9.51 -1.53
CA GLU A 16 3.59 -10.83 -0.92
C GLU A 16 4.54 -10.88 0.27
N ALA A 17 5.71 -10.26 0.17
CA ALA A 17 6.65 -10.20 1.29
C ALA A 17 6.00 -9.52 2.50
N LEU A 18 5.27 -8.43 2.25
CA LEU A 18 4.57 -7.72 3.31
C LEU A 18 3.43 -8.56 3.87
N ALA A 19 2.66 -9.22 3.01
CA ALA A 19 1.56 -10.07 3.44
C ALA A 19 2.06 -11.24 4.28
N ALA A 20 3.16 -11.87 3.89
CA ALA A 20 3.76 -12.95 4.66
C ALA A 20 4.23 -12.47 6.03
N ALA A 21 4.85 -11.29 6.08
CA ALA A 21 5.32 -10.74 7.35
C ALA A 21 4.17 -10.39 8.29
N CYS A 22 3.06 -9.94 7.76
CA CYS A 22 1.86 -9.69 8.56
C CYS A 22 1.24 -11.01 9.03
N ALA A 23 1.20 -12.01 8.15
CA ALA A 23 0.58 -13.28 8.47
C ALA A 23 1.34 -14.04 9.55
N ASP A 24 2.67 -13.96 9.58
CA ASP A 24 3.48 -14.68 10.56
C ASP A 24 3.80 -13.86 11.81
N GLY A 25 3.26 -12.66 11.92
CA GLY A 25 3.39 -11.83 13.11
C GLY A 25 4.65 -11.01 13.20
N ARG A 26 5.52 -11.04 12.18
CA ARG A 26 6.71 -10.17 12.17
C ARG A 26 6.34 -8.69 12.10
N ILE A 27 5.20 -8.40 11.47
CA ILE A 27 4.66 -7.04 11.42
C ILE A 27 3.29 -7.08 12.11
N ALA A 28 3.12 -6.20 13.10
CA ALA A 28 1.87 -6.11 13.85
C ALA A 28 0.87 -5.23 13.08
N ALA A 29 0.45 -5.71 11.92
CA ALA A 29 -0.49 -5.02 11.06
C ALA A 29 -1.36 -6.02 10.31
N ARG A 30 -2.52 -5.56 9.88
CA ARG A 30 -3.45 -6.34 9.06
C ARG A 30 -3.66 -5.61 7.74
N ILE A 31 -3.44 -6.31 6.64
CA ILE A 31 -3.74 -5.75 5.32
C ILE A 31 -5.23 -5.94 5.08
N ALA A 32 -5.97 -4.84 5.13
CA ALA A 32 -7.41 -4.88 4.97
C ALA A 32 -7.84 -4.78 3.50
N LEU A 33 -6.97 -4.24 2.65
CA LEU A 33 -7.33 -4.02 1.24
C LEU A 33 -6.06 -3.93 0.40
N MET A 34 -6.07 -4.58 -0.75
CA MET A 34 -5.05 -4.38 -1.79
C MET A 34 -5.69 -3.62 -2.93
N VAL A 35 -5.09 -2.51 -3.35
CA VAL A 35 -5.58 -1.68 -4.44
C VAL A 35 -4.69 -1.88 -5.65
N CYS A 36 -5.28 -2.24 -6.78
CA CYS A 36 -4.54 -2.53 -8.00
C CYS A 36 -5.20 -1.86 -9.20
N ASP A 37 -4.40 -1.20 -10.03
CA ASP A 37 -4.87 -0.48 -11.21
C ASP A 37 -4.83 -1.32 -12.49
N LYS A 38 -4.56 -2.62 -12.37
CA LYS A 38 -4.48 -3.51 -13.54
C LYS A 38 -5.15 -4.84 -13.24
N PRO A 39 -6.34 -5.07 -13.81
CA PRO A 39 -7.09 -6.30 -13.53
C PRO A 39 -6.34 -7.59 -13.83
N GLY A 40 -5.42 -7.58 -14.81
CA GLY A 40 -4.66 -8.78 -15.17
C GLY A 40 -3.37 -8.97 -14.40
N ALA A 41 -3.04 -8.09 -13.46
CA ALA A 41 -1.76 -8.17 -12.76
C ALA A 41 -1.71 -9.37 -11.80
N PHE A 42 -0.55 -10.00 -11.71
CA PHE A 42 -0.38 -11.19 -10.89
C PHE A 42 -0.56 -10.92 -9.39
N VAL A 43 -0.36 -9.69 -8.95
CA VAL A 43 -0.58 -9.32 -7.55
C VAL A 43 -1.99 -9.69 -7.07
N ASN A 44 -2.97 -9.69 -7.98
CA ASN A 44 -4.33 -10.07 -7.63
C ASN A 44 -4.41 -11.53 -7.18
N GLU A 45 -3.64 -12.43 -7.81
CA GLU A 45 -3.60 -13.82 -7.37
C GLU A 45 -2.92 -13.97 -6.03
N ARG A 46 -1.86 -13.19 -5.80
CA ARG A 46 -1.17 -13.23 -4.52
C ARG A 46 -2.10 -12.78 -3.40
N ALA A 47 -2.87 -11.72 -3.62
CA ALA A 47 -3.84 -11.26 -2.63
C ALA A 47 -4.89 -12.34 -2.33
N ALA A 48 -5.35 -13.02 -3.36
CA ALA A 48 -6.33 -14.11 -3.19
C ALA A 48 -5.76 -15.24 -2.33
N ARG A 49 -4.48 -15.58 -2.52
CA ARG A 49 -3.84 -16.63 -1.72
C ARG A 49 -3.79 -16.30 -0.24
N TYR A 50 -3.70 -15.02 0.10
CA TYR A 50 -3.67 -14.58 1.50
C TYR A 50 -5.04 -14.20 2.02
N GLY A 51 -6.08 -14.36 1.21
CA GLY A 51 -7.44 -14.01 1.62
C GLY A 51 -7.63 -12.50 1.81
N ILE A 52 -6.84 -11.69 1.13
CA ILE A 52 -6.90 -10.23 1.28
C ILE A 52 -7.87 -9.66 0.26
N PRO A 53 -8.88 -8.89 0.70
CA PRO A 53 -9.80 -8.24 -0.22
C PRO A 53 -9.07 -7.28 -1.17
N THR A 54 -9.57 -7.18 -2.39
CA THR A 54 -8.95 -6.30 -3.38
C THR A 54 -9.96 -5.33 -3.94
N PHE A 55 -9.47 -4.13 -4.28
CA PHE A 55 -10.14 -3.22 -5.18
C PHE A 55 -9.26 -3.11 -6.42
N THR A 56 -9.65 -3.83 -7.47
CA THR A 56 -8.93 -3.82 -8.74
C THR A 56 -9.78 -3.08 -9.75
N PHE A 57 -9.17 -2.12 -10.42
CA PHE A 57 -9.91 -1.26 -11.35
C PHE A 57 -9.10 -1.00 -12.60
N ASN A 58 -9.79 -0.59 -13.66
CA ASN A 58 -9.16 -0.13 -14.89
C ASN A 58 -9.32 1.39 -14.94
N PRO A 59 -8.21 2.16 -14.85
CA PRO A 59 -8.30 3.63 -14.89
C PRO A 59 -9.04 4.16 -16.12
N LYS A 60 -8.98 3.44 -17.23
CA LYS A 60 -9.62 3.88 -18.47
C LYS A 60 -11.15 3.83 -18.40
N GLU A 61 -11.70 3.15 -17.41
CA GLU A 61 -13.15 3.05 -17.22
C GLU A 61 -13.72 4.19 -16.39
N TYR A 62 -12.87 5.12 -15.96
CA TYR A 62 -13.29 6.26 -15.16
C TYR A 62 -13.09 7.55 -15.96
N PRO A 63 -13.98 8.54 -15.77
CA PRO A 63 -13.85 9.82 -16.47
C PRO A 63 -12.58 10.58 -16.15
N SER A 64 -12.06 10.42 -14.92
CA SER A 64 -10.85 11.13 -14.50
C SER A 64 -10.14 10.38 -13.39
N LYS A 65 -8.89 10.77 -13.13
CA LYS A 65 -8.13 10.25 -12.00
C LYS A 65 -8.85 10.53 -10.68
N ALA A 66 -9.40 11.74 -10.54
CA ALA A 66 -10.10 12.09 -9.31
C ALA A 66 -11.26 11.12 -9.04
N ASP A 67 -11.94 10.67 -10.09
CA ASP A 67 -13.07 9.78 -9.93
C ASP A 67 -12.66 8.43 -9.37
N TYR A 68 -11.62 7.80 -9.91
CA TYR A 68 -11.23 6.51 -9.36
C TYR A 68 -10.56 6.67 -7.99
N GLU A 69 -9.88 7.78 -7.74
CA GLU A 69 -9.30 8.00 -6.43
C GLU A 69 -10.35 8.24 -5.35
N ARG A 70 -11.47 8.88 -5.70
CA ARG A 70 -12.57 9.00 -4.74
C ARG A 70 -13.12 7.64 -4.36
N GLU A 71 -13.21 6.74 -5.31
CA GLU A 71 -13.65 5.37 -5.00
C GLU A 71 -12.63 4.65 -4.13
N ILE A 72 -11.34 4.83 -4.42
CA ILE A 72 -10.28 4.27 -3.58
C ILE A 72 -10.45 4.76 -2.13
N VAL A 73 -10.56 6.07 -1.94
CA VAL A 73 -10.68 6.64 -0.60
C VAL A 73 -11.93 6.11 0.11
N ARG A 74 -13.04 6.01 -0.61
CA ARG A 74 -14.27 5.46 -0.03
C ARG A 74 -14.05 4.05 0.52
N ARG A 75 -13.36 3.22 -0.24
CA ARG A 75 -13.08 1.83 0.18
C ARG A 75 -12.09 1.77 1.34
N LEU A 76 -11.07 2.63 1.30
CA LEU A 76 -10.11 2.70 2.40
C LEU A 76 -10.79 3.08 3.72
N ARG A 77 -11.69 4.04 3.66
CA ARG A 77 -12.42 4.46 4.85
C ARG A 77 -13.39 3.39 5.34
N ALA A 78 -14.04 2.70 4.44
CA ALA A 78 -14.94 1.61 4.80
C ALA A 78 -14.20 0.51 5.56
N GLU A 79 -12.95 0.25 5.21
CA GLU A 79 -12.11 -0.75 5.86
C GLU A 79 -11.31 -0.19 7.05
N ARG A 80 -11.49 1.09 7.36
CA ARG A 80 -10.79 1.79 8.44
C ARG A 80 -9.27 1.72 8.30
N VAL A 81 -8.80 1.87 7.08
CA VAL A 81 -7.36 1.84 6.81
C VAL A 81 -6.69 3.06 7.43
N GLU A 82 -5.58 2.81 8.13
CA GLU A 82 -4.83 3.86 8.83
C GLU A 82 -3.59 4.29 8.06
N LEU A 83 -3.03 3.41 7.22
CA LEU A 83 -1.79 3.69 6.50
C LEU A 83 -1.84 3.04 5.14
N ILE A 84 -1.38 3.77 4.13
CA ILE A 84 -1.23 3.25 2.78
C ILE A 84 0.24 2.91 2.53
N CYS A 85 0.50 1.70 2.04
CA CYS A 85 1.82 1.27 1.64
C CYS A 85 1.85 1.13 0.11
N LEU A 86 2.69 1.91 -0.56
CA LEU A 86 2.86 1.80 -2.00
C LEU A 86 3.95 0.77 -2.27
N ALA A 87 3.58 -0.32 -2.90
CA ALA A 87 4.48 -1.44 -3.17
C ALA A 87 4.49 -1.71 -4.68
N GLY A 88 5.11 -0.82 -5.42
CA GLY A 88 5.16 -0.93 -6.88
C GLY A 88 3.90 -0.43 -7.57
N TYR A 89 3.22 0.54 -6.96
CA TYR A 89 2.07 1.18 -7.60
C TYR A 89 2.57 2.17 -8.64
N MET A 90 2.13 2.00 -9.89
CA MET A 90 2.69 2.74 -11.02
C MET A 90 2.00 4.07 -11.29
N ARG A 91 0.94 4.39 -10.59
CA ARG A 91 0.22 5.65 -10.76
C ARG A 91 0.70 6.69 -9.77
N ILE A 92 0.80 7.93 -10.21
CA ILE A 92 1.09 9.05 -9.32
C ILE A 92 -0.21 9.40 -8.61
N LEU A 93 -0.17 9.49 -7.29
CA LEU A 93 -1.34 9.85 -6.50
C LEU A 93 -1.66 11.33 -6.67
N SER A 94 -2.93 11.65 -6.73
CA SER A 94 -3.38 13.04 -6.79
C SER A 94 -3.89 13.50 -5.43
N ASP A 95 -4.33 14.74 -5.36
CA ASP A 95 -4.74 15.37 -4.11
C ASP A 95 -5.86 14.62 -3.39
N VAL A 96 -6.71 13.90 -4.13
CA VAL A 96 -7.81 13.17 -3.49
C VAL A 96 -7.29 12.18 -2.45
N VAL A 97 -6.32 11.35 -2.83
CA VAL A 97 -5.73 10.39 -1.89
C VAL A 97 -4.74 11.08 -0.96
N LEU A 98 -3.91 11.98 -1.49
CA LEU A 98 -2.86 12.62 -0.69
C LEU A 98 -3.44 13.42 0.47
N GLU A 99 -4.55 14.12 0.27
CA GLU A 99 -5.16 14.90 1.34
C GLU A 99 -5.88 14.01 2.34
N ALA A 100 -6.54 12.95 1.86
CA ALA A 100 -7.26 12.04 2.74
C ALA A 100 -6.31 11.29 3.68
N TYR A 101 -5.10 11.00 3.20
CA TYR A 101 -4.11 10.23 3.96
C TYR A 101 -2.81 10.98 4.17
N ARG A 102 -2.91 12.28 4.40
CA ARG A 102 -1.74 13.13 4.63
C ARG A 102 -0.88 12.53 5.75
N ASP A 103 0.41 12.40 5.49
CA ASP A 103 1.40 11.81 6.39
C ASP A 103 1.13 10.35 6.76
N ARG A 104 0.28 9.68 5.98
CA ARG A 104 -0.06 8.27 6.19
C ARG A 104 0.14 7.43 4.93
N ILE A 105 1.07 7.84 4.08
CA ILE A 105 1.43 7.11 2.88
C ILE A 105 2.92 6.88 2.88
N VAL A 106 3.33 5.63 2.77
CA VAL A 106 4.75 5.27 2.69
C VAL A 106 5.01 4.53 1.39
N ASN A 107 6.15 4.78 0.79
CA ASN A 107 6.59 4.08 -0.41
C ASN A 107 7.64 3.06 0.00
N ILE A 108 7.43 1.81 -0.38
CA ILE A 108 8.28 0.71 0.03
C ILE A 108 9.18 0.30 -1.13
N HIS A 109 10.48 0.37 -0.92
CA HIS A 109 11.45 -0.01 -1.94
C HIS A 109 11.70 -1.51 -1.90
N PRO A 110 11.49 -2.18 -3.02
CA PRO A 110 11.42 -3.64 -3.09
C PRO A 110 12.68 -4.37 -2.65
N SER A 111 13.82 -3.85 -3.00
CA SER A 111 15.08 -4.54 -2.78
C SER A 111 15.39 -4.81 -1.31
N LEU A 112 14.73 -4.08 -0.42
CA LEU A 112 14.99 -4.17 1.02
C LEU A 112 13.87 -4.87 1.79
N LEU A 113 12.73 -5.07 1.15
CA LEU A 113 11.55 -5.54 1.85
C LEU A 113 11.69 -6.95 2.46
N PRO A 114 12.31 -7.92 1.81
CA PRO A 114 12.48 -9.23 2.41
C PRO A 114 13.44 -9.26 3.59
N ALA A 115 14.24 -8.21 3.76
CA ALA A 115 15.19 -8.16 4.87
C ALA A 115 14.45 -8.06 6.20
N PHE A 116 15.06 -8.61 7.24
CA PHE A 116 14.50 -8.56 8.58
C PHE A 116 14.18 -7.13 9.01
N LYS A 117 15.05 -6.19 8.66
CA LYS A 117 14.86 -4.79 8.99
C LYS A 117 13.64 -4.16 8.33
N GLY A 118 13.16 -4.76 7.25
CA GLY A 118 11.97 -4.26 6.57
C GLY A 118 10.73 -4.32 7.46
N ALA A 119 10.56 -5.42 8.18
CA ALA A 119 9.44 -5.58 9.09
C ALA A 119 9.48 -4.53 10.20
N HIS A 120 10.67 -4.27 10.73
CA HIS A 120 10.87 -3.26 11.76
C HIS A 120 10.54 -1.87 11.25
N ALA A 121 10.95 -1.56 10.03
CA ALA A 121 10.74 -0.24 9.46
C ALA A 121 9.25 0.08 9.32
N ILE A 122 8.43 -0.91 8.94
CA ILE A 122 6.99 -0.71 8.84
C ILE A 122 6.40 -0.42 10.22
N ALA A 123 6.78 -1.21 11.23
CA ALA A 123 6.29 -1.01 12.60
C ALA A 123 6.67 0.37 13.13
N ASP A 124 7.90 0.80 12.87
CA ASP A 124 8.38 2.10 13.32
C ASP A 124 7.69 3.25 12.59
N ALA A 125 7.37 3.06 11.32
CA ALA A 125 6.62 4.08 10.57
C ALA A 125 5.26 4.34 11.22
N PHE A 126 4.60 3.31 11.72
CA PHE A 126 3.36 3.50 12.46
C PHE A 126 3.58 4.25 13.76
N ALA A 127 4.64 3.92 14.49
CA ALA A 127 4.87 4.48 15.81
C ALA A 127 5.28 5.94 15.75
N TYR A 128 6.12 6.30 14.81
CA TYR A 128 6.79 7.61 14.80
C TYR A 128 6.47 8.46 13.59
N GLY A 129 5.89 7.89 12.56
CA GLY A 129 5.64 8.61 11.33
C GLY A 129 6.92 9.03 10.62
N VAL A 130 7.98 8.26 10.76
CA VAL A 130 9.27 8.62 10.21
C VAL A 130 9.88 7.47 9.43
N LYS A 131 10.85 7.82 8.62
CA LYS A 131 11.67 6.89 7.88
C LYS A 131 12.58 6.12 8.83
N VAL A 132 12.74 4.82 8.60
CA VAL A 132 13.51 3.96 9.48
C VAL A 132 14.58 3.22 8.70
N PHE A 133 15.64 2.83 9.42
CA PHE A 133 16.79 2.16 8.83
C PHE A 133 16.46 0.74 8.34
N GLY A 134 17.18 0.31 7.31
CA GLY A 134 17.12 -1.04 6.81
C GLY A 134 16.18 -1.25 5.63
N VAL A 135 15.08 -0.53 5.59
CA VAL A 135 14.17 -0.45 4.45
C VAL A 135 13.98 1.01 4.13
N THR A 136 14.04 1.36 2.85
CA THR A 136 13.80 2.73 2.46
C THR A 136 12.30 2.95 2.38
N ILE A 137 11.78 3.72 3.33
CA ILE A 137 10.37 4.09 3.37
C ILE A 137 10.29 5.60 3.32
N HIS A 138 9.53 6.12 2.36
CA HIS A 138 9.36 7.55 2.18
C HIS A 138 7.92 7.92 2.37
N TYR A 139 7.66 9.04 3.05
CA TYR A 139 6.34 9.62 3.04
C TYR A 139 6.09 10.31 1.71
N VAL A 140 4.91 10.09 1.17
CA VAL A 140 4.50 10.71 -0.09
C VAL A 140 3.56 11.86 0.27
N ASN A 141 3.95 13.07 -0.13
CA ASN A 141 3.23 14.29 0.26
C ASN A 141 2.97 15.23 -0.92
N GLY A 142 2.68 14.67 -2.07
CA GLY A 142 2.41 15.45 -3.27
C GLY A 142 3.60 15.57 -4.20
N GLU A 143 4.77 15.14 -3.76
CA GLU A 143 5.96 15.10 -4.59
C GLU A 143 6.25 13.67 -5.02
N LEU A 144 6.79 13.51 -6.20
CA LEU A 144 7.16 12.21 -6.69
C LEU A 144 8.29 11.66 -5.83
N ASP A 145 8.08 10.51 -5.24
CA ASP A 145 9.09 9.81 -4.48
C ASP A 145 9.53 10.55 -3.21
N GLY A 146 8.67 11.35 -2.71
CA GLY A 146 8.80 12.26 -1.58
C GLY A 146 9.50 11.93 -0.33
#